data_182d397732a61feee809f23cdaa2a65b
#
_entry.id   182d397732a61feee809f23cdaa2a65b
#
_cell.length_a   1.000
_cell.length_b   1.000
_cell.length_c   1.000
_cell.angle_alpha   90.00
_cell.angle_beta   90.00
_cell.angle_gamma   90.00
#
_symmetry.space_group_name_H-M   'P 1'
#
loop_
_entity.id
_entity.type
_entity.pdbx_description
1 polymer ?
#
loop_
_entity_poly.entity_id
_entity_poly.type
_entity_poly.pdbx_seq_one_letter_code
_entity_poly.pdbx_strand_id
1 'polypeptide(L)'
;VVSKDKLLQECLTRYGARRWNKSKRYLHLEGERRALYRQQAEMRLQKHRELANQLLAFGDEHYIEEMRFHALAKKAKEAKKNKDGKNIRRKRFGKSIANKAPAAMVNILAQKVERAGGTFQKVNTFKMKASQYNHLTQTYTKKALSKRWNVMPDGKRIQRDLYSAFLIKNVNKSLTKPDNRRCKPAYPAFVKLHDKEIERLRSMFTPSSMGIEHAS
;
A
#
# COMPACT_ATOMS: atom_id res chain seq x y z
N VAL A 1 -20.24 -28.30 11.15
CA VAL A 1 -20.76 -26.93 11.22
C VAL A 1 -22.25 -26.98 10.98
N VAL A 2 -23.07 -26.66 12.01
CA VAL A 2 -24.52 -26.61 11.86
C VAL A 2 -24.87 -25.42 10.94
N SER A 3 -25.77 -25.64 9.99
CA SER A 3 -26.21 -24.58 9.07
C SER A 3 -26.68 -23.36 9.83
N LYS A 4 -26.26 -22.18 9.41
CA LYS A 4 -26.64 -20.91 9.96
C LYS A 4 -28.17 -20.70 9.99
N ASP A 5 -28.82 -21.19 8.95
CA ASP A 5 -30.26 -21.06 8.78
C ASP A 5 -31.07 -21.94 9.75
N LYS A 6 -30.55 -23.14 10.08
CA LYS A 6 -31.17 -24.04 11.04
C LYS A 6 -31.14 -23.46 12.47
N LEU A 7 -30.03 -22.86 12.88
CA LEU A 7 -29.90 -22.17 14.15
C LEU A 7 -30.76 -20.92 14.24
N LEU A 8 -30.96 -20.22 13.14
CA LEU A 8 -31.80 -19.03 13.05
C LEU A 8 -33.28 -19.40 13.18
N GLN A 9 -33.70 -20.50 12.55
CA GLN A 9 -35.07 -21.01 12.65
C GLN A 9 -35.41 -21.48 14.06
N GLU A 10 -34.51 -22.21 14.72
CA GLU A 10 -34.69 -22.62 16.13
C GLU A 10 -34.82 -21.44 17.09
N CYS A 11 -34.13 -20.33 16.82
CA CYS A 11 -34.23 -19.11 17.62
C CYS A 11 -35.52 -18.32 17.36
N LEU A 12 -36.01 -18.27 16.13
CA LEU A 12 -37.23 -17.59 15.76
C LEU A 12 -38.47 -18.24 16.41
N THR A 13 -38.50 -19.59 16.48
CA THR A 13 -39.57 -20.35 17.10
C THR A 13 -39.63 -20.19 18.63
N ARG A 14 -38.51 -20.00 19.29
CA ARG A 14 -38.43 -20.01 20.75
C ARG A 14 -38.56 -18.63 21.41
N TYR A 15 -38.09 -17.56 20.76
CA TYR A 15 -37.96 -16.25 21.40
C TYR A 15 -38.56 -15.06 20.60
N GLY A 16 -39.14 -15.30 19.46
CA GLY A 16 -39.67 -14.22 18.60
C GLY A 16 -38.63 -13.21 18.12
N ALA A 17 -37.33 -13.46 18.42
CA ALA A 17 -36.24 -12.60 18.08
C ALA A 17 -35.15 -13.40 17.36
N ARG A 18 -34.47 -12.77 16.38
CA ARG A 18 -33.37 -13.38 15.60
C ARG A 18 -32.10 -13.57 16.45
N ARG A 19 -32.16 -14.32 17.54
CA ARG A 19 -31.01 -14.72 18.36
C ARG A 19 -30.57 -16.14 18.02
N TRP A 20 -29.27 -16.35 17.91
CA TRP A 20 -28.72 -17.68 17.66
C TRP A 20 -28.53 -18.43 18.95
N ASN A 21 -29.12 -19.60 19.05
CA ASN A 21 -28.81 -20.53 20.12
C ASN A 21 -27.55 -21.30 19.73
N LYS A 22 -26.38 -20.86 20.22
CA LYS A 22 -25.07 -21.40 19.84
C LYS A 22 -24.78 -22.66 20.68
N SER A 23 -24.50 -23.79 20.04
CA SER A 23 -24.02 -24.99 20.71
C SER A 23 -22.66 -24.76 21.38
N LYS A 24 -22.31 -25.57 22.41
CA LYS A 24 -21.00 -25.51 23.07
C LYS A 24 -19.84 -25.66 22.08
N ARG A 25 -19.96 -26.60 21.15
CA ARG A 25 -18.96 -26.81 20.07
C ARG A 25 -18.80 -25.56 19.18
N TYR A 26 -19.90 -24.91 18.83
CA TYR A 26 -19.85 -23.67 18.04
C TYR A 26 -19.12 -22.56 18.78
N LEU A 27 -19.42 -22.37 20.07
CA LEU A 27 -18.77 -21.35 20.92
C LEU A 27 -17.26 -21.62 21.06
N HIS A 28 -16.87 -22.89 21.22
CA HIS A 28 -15.47 -23.30 21.28
C HIS A 28 -14.74 -22.92 19.98
N LEU A 29 -15.24 -23.34 18.82
CA LEU A 29 -14.64 -23.03 17.50
C LEU A 29 -14.64 -21.51 17.22
N GLU A 30 -15.68 -20.80 17.67
CA GLU A 30 -15.69 -19.33 17.56
C GLU A 30 -14.61 -18.69 18.42
N GLY A 31 -14.35 -19.23 19.61
CA GLY A 31 -13.28 -18.84 20.51
C GLY A 31 -11.89 -19.04 19.89
N GLU A 32 -11.62 -20.22 19.35
CA GLU A 32 -10.38 -20.53 18.64
C GLU A 32 -10.17 -19.60 17.44
N ARG A 33 -11.21 -19.40 16.64
CA ARG A 33 -11.14 -18.47 15.50
C ARG A 33 -10.79 -17.06 15.95
N ARG A 34 -11.39 -16.57 17.04
CA ARG A 34 -11.09 -15.25 17.60
C ARG A 34 -9.65 -15.16 18.10
N ALA A 35 -9.14 -16.22 18.73
CA ALA A 35 -7.76 -16.30 19.18
C ALA A 35 -6.77 -16.21 18.00
N LEU A 36 -7.01 -16.95 16.92
CA LEU A 36 -6.19 -16.89 15.71
C LEU A 36 -6.19 -15.48 15.06
N TYR A 37 -7.35 -14.81 15.00
CA TYR A 37 -7.40 -13.44 14.49
C TYR A 37 -6.64 -12.45 15.38
N ARG A 38 -6.68 -12.61 16.70
CA ARG A 38 -5.88 -11.78 17.63
C ARG A 38 -4.39 -12.01 17.40
N GLN A 39 -3.96 -13.25 17.36
CA GLN A 39 -2.57 -13.60 17.08
C GLN A 39 -2.08 -13.01 15.75
N GLN A 40 -2.88 -13.13 14.69
CA GLN A 40 -2.57 -12.50 13.39
C GLN A 40 -2.43 -10.98 13.49
N ALA A 41 -3.30 -10.33 14.26
CA ALA A 41 -3.26 -8.88 14.45
C ALA A 41 -2.00 -8.44 15.21
N GLU A 42 -1.62 -9.17 16.25
CA GLU A 42 -0.41 -8.92 17.05
C GLU A 42 0.86 -9.11 16.22
N MET A 43 0.97 -10.23 15.49
CA MET A 43 2.11 -10.48 14.58
C MET A 43 2.25 -9.38 13.52
N ARG A 44 1.14 -8.92 12.95
CA ARG A 44 1.14 -7.82 11.99
C ARG A 44 1.62 -6.52 12.64
N LEU A 45 1.12 -6.20 13.83
CA LEU A 45 1.52 -5.01 14.57
C LEU A 45 3.02 -5.03 14.90
N GLN A 46 3.54 -6.17 15.31
CA GLN A 46 4.99 -6.34 15.56
C GLN A 46 5.80 -6.10 14.28
N LYS A 47 5.41 -6.74 13.17
CA LYS A 47 6.08 -6.51 11.87
C LYS A 47 6.05 -5.06 11.42
N HIS A 48 4.94 -4.35 11.67
CA HIS A 48 4.86 -2.91 11.39
C HIS A 48 5.82 -2.09 12.26
N ARG A 49 5.97 -2.45 13.53
CA ARG A 49 6.92 -1.79 14.45
C ARG A 49 8.38 -2.04 14.04
N GLU A 50 8.70 -3.26 13.64
CA GLU A 50 10.03 -3.64 13.12
C GLU A 50 10.36 -2.86 11.85
N LEU A 51 9.44 -2.84 10.87
CA LEU A 51 9.62 -2.08 9.64
C LEU A 51 9.74 -0.57 9.92
N ALA A 52 8.96 -0.02 10.84
CA ALA A 52 9.07 1.38 11.21
C ALA A 52 10.43 1.71 11.85
N ASN A 53 10.99 0.81 12.67
CA ASN A 53 12.35 0.97 13.22
C ASN A 53 13.42 0.94 12.11
N GLN A 54 13.29 0.03 11.14
CA GLN A 54 14.20 -0.02 10.00
C GLN A 54 14.14 1.27 9.17
N LEU A 55 12.93 1.82 8.95
CA LEU A 55 12.77 3.07 8.21
C LEU A 55 13.38 4.26 8.95
N LEU A 56 13.23 4.33 10.29
CA LEU A 56 13.86 5.36 11.11
C LEU A 56 15.39 5.37 10.99
N ALA A 57 16.02 4.21 10.80
CA ALA A 57 17.47 4.12 10.63
C ALA A 57 17.99 4.79 9.34
N PHE A 58 17.12 5.11 8.38
CA PHE A 58 17.49 5.79 7.13
C PHE A 58 17.54 7.32 7.23
N GLY A 59 17.04 7.92 8.31
CA GLY A 59 17.10 9.36 8.51
C GLY A 59 15.88 9.93 9.26
N ASP A 60 15.92 11.23 9.49
CA ASP A 60 14.95 11.96 10.33
C ASP A 60 13.79 12.57 9.56
N GLU A 61 13.92 12.68 8.23
CA GLU A 61 12.88 13.27 7.37
C GLU A 61 12.17 12.20 6.55
N HIS A 62 10.89 12.02 6.79
CA HIS A 62 10.05 11.02 6.12
C HIS A 62 8.92 11.68 5.33
N TYR A 63 8.91 11.45 4.03
CA TYR A 63 7.86 11.91 3.12
C TYR A 63 7.11 10.72 2.55
N ILE A 64 5.78 10.74 2.63
CA ILE A 64 4.93 9.67 2.10
C ILE A 64 3.77 10.25 1.29
N GLU A 65 3.31 9.52 0.29
CA GLU A 65 2.09 9.88 -0.43
C GLU A 65 0.85 9.77 0.47
N GLU A 66 -0.02 10.77 0.40
CA GLU A 66 -1.32 10.72 1.07
C GLU A 66 -2.21 9.70 0.39
N MET A 67 -2.32 8.50 0.97
CA MET A 67 -3.11 7.39 0.45
C MET A 67 -4.48 7.31 1.12
N ARG A 68 -5.54 7.30 0.32
CA ARG A 68 -6.93 7.08 0.79
C ARG A 68 -7.25 5.60 0.90
N PHE A 69 -6.66 4.91 1.89
CA PHE A 69 -6.82 3.45 2.08
C PHE A 69 -8.28 3.02 2.20
N HIS A 70 -9.12 3.83 2.85
CA HIS A 70 -10.55 3.55 2.96
C HIS A 70 -11.24 3.53 1.59
N ALA A 71 -10.91 4.47 0.70
CA ALA A 71 -11.45 4.51 -0.65
C ALA A 71 -10.98 3.31 -1.49
N LEU A 72 -9.70 2.88 -1.31
CA LEU A 72 -9.16 1.68 -1.97
C LEU A 72 -9.83 0.39 -1.47
N ALA A 73 -10.21 0.33 -0.19
CA ALA A 73 -10.91 -0.80 0.39
C ALA A 73 -12.38 -0.90 -0.06
N LYS A 74 -12.97 0.21 -0.51
CA LYS A 74 -14.38 0.27 -0.88
C LYS A 74 -14.68 -0.64 -2.08
N LYS A 75 -15.75 -1.43 -1.94
CA LYS A 75 -16.25 -2.28 -3.02
C LYS A 75 -16.85 -1.41 -4.12
N ALA A 76 -16.57 -1.73 -5.38
CA ALA A 76 -17.24 -1.06 -6.49
C ALA A 76 -18.77 -1.28 -6.40
N LYS A 77 -19.55 -0.20 -6.56
CA LYS A 77 -21.02 -0.27 -6.48
C LYS A 77 -21.61 -1.10 -7.63
N GLU A 78 -21.07 -0.93 -8.83
CA GLU A 78 -21.57 -1.56 -10.05
C GLU A 78 -20.54 -2.53 -10.65
N ALA A 79 -21.06 -3.59 -11.29
CA ALA A 79 -20.22 -4.47 -12.09
C ALA A 79 -19.97 -3.82 -13.44
N LYS A 80 -18.71 -3.65 -13.83
CA LYS A 80 -18.38 -3.25 -15.19
C LYS A 80 -18.61 -4.42 -16.15
N LYS A 81 -19.14 -4.15 -17.33
CA LYS A 81 -19.27 -5.11 -18.41
C LYS A 81 -18.04 -5.02 -19.33
N ASN A 82 -17.60 -6.14 -19.86
CA ASN A 82 -16.60 -6.19 -20.92
C ASN A 82 -17.24 -5.82 -22.29
N LYS A 83 -16.45 -5.82 -23.36
CA LYS A 83 -16.94 -5.53 -24.73
C LYS A 83 -18.03 -6.49 -25.19
N ASP A 84 -18.06 -7.71 -24.64
CA ASP A 84 -19.03 -8.77 -24.98
C ASP A 84 -20.26 -8.76 -24.04
N GLY A 85 -20.47 -7.71 -23.26
CA GLY A 85 -21.60 -7.56 -22.35
C GLY A 85 -21.51 -8.41 -21.06
N LYS A 86 -20.46 -9.21 -20.87
CA LYS A 86 -20.28 -10.06 -19.67
C LYS A 86 -19.78 -9.23 -18.49
N ASN A 87 -20.28 -9.52 -17.29
CA ASN A 87 -19.86 -8.85 -16.06
C ASN A 87 -18.40 -9.15 -15.72
N ILE A 88 -17.57 -8.11 -15.65
CA ILE A 88 -16.19 -8.22 -15.17
C ILE A 88 -16.21 -8.39 -13.65
N ARG A 89 -15.40 -9.32 -13.14
CA ARG A 89 -15.25 -9.55 -11.69
C ARG A 89 -14.90 -8.23 -10.98
N ARG A 90 -15.71 -7.84 -9.99
CA ARG A 90 -15.45 -6.63 -9.19
C ARG A 90 -14.14 -6.77 -8.44
N LYS A 91 -13.25 -5.78 -8.55
CA LYS A 91 -12.02 -5.71 -7.75
C LYS A 91 -12.38 -5.59 -6.27
N ARG A 92 -11.83 -6.48 -5.44
CA ARG A 92 -12.13 -6.58 -4.00
C ARG A 92 -10.83 -6.51 -3.21
N PHE A 93 -10.27 -5.31 -3.08
CA PHE A 93 -9.04 -5.12 -2.30
C PHE A 93 -9.26 -5.00 -0.80
N GLY A 94 -10.51 -4.83 -0.34
CA GLY A 94 -10.84 -4.58 1.06
C GLY A 94 -10.28 -5.62 2.03
N LYS A 95 -10.38 -6.92 1.71
CA LYS A 95 -9.80 -8.00 2.53
C LYS A 95 -8.27 -7.90 2.61
N SER A 96 -7.61 -7.64 1.49
CA SER A 96 -6.15 -7.51 1.44
C SER A 96 -5.68 -6.27 2.21
N ILE A 97 -6.36 -5.13 2.06
CA ILE A 97 -6.06 -3.89 2.79
C ILE A 97 -6.30 -4.08 4.29
N ALA A 98 -7.40 -4.72 4.68
CA ALA A 98 -7.68 -5.03 6.09
C ALA A 98 -6.61 -5.95 6.69
N ASN A 99 -6.22 -7.01 5.98
CA ASN A 99 -5.20 -7.95 6.45
C ASN A 99 -3.82 -7.32 6.56
N LYS A 100 -3.43 -6.44 5.64
CA LYS A 100 -2.12 -5.76 5.65
C LYS A 100 -2.11 -4.51 6.51
N ALA A 101 -3.26 -3.89 6.76
CA ALA A 101 -3.46 -2.68 7.55
C ALA A 101 -2.42 -1.55 7.28
N PRO A 102 -2.25 -1.11 6.00
CA PRO A 102 -1.22 -0.14 5.66
C PRO A 102 -1.40 1.22 6.36
N ALA A 103 -2.63 1.62 6.66
CA ALA A 103 -2.90 2.81 7.45
C ALA A 103 -2.30 2.74 8.86
N ALA A 104 -2.37 1.57 9.50
CA ALA A 104 -1.76 1.36 10.81
C ALA A 104 -0.23 1.48 10.73
N MET A 105 0.40 0.93 9.68
CA MET A 105 1.82 1.08 9.44
C MET A 105 2.23 2.56 9.33
N VAL A 106 1.50 3.34 8.52
CA VAL A 106 1.77 4.78 8.34
C VAL A 106 1.65 5.53 9.66
N ASN A 107 0.64 5.22 10.48
CA ASN A 107 0.45 5.87 11.77
C ASN A 107 1.56 5.49 12.77
N ILE A 108 1.99 4.23 12.81
CA ILE A 108 3.09 3.78 13.66
C ILE A 108 4.39 4.49 13.27
N LEU A 109 4.68 4.59 11.97
CA LEU A 109 5.85 5.30 11.47
C LEU A 109 5.80 6.78 11.87
N ALA A 110 4.68 7.46 11.64
CA ALA A 110 4.51 8.87 12.00
C ALA A 110 4.79 9.11 13.49
N GLN A 111 4.15 8.33 14.37
CA GLN A 111 4.36 8.44 15.82
C GLN A 111 5.82 8.19 16.24
N LYS A 112 6.50 7.23 15.60
CA LYS A 112 7.90 6.94 15.93
C LYS A 112 8.83 8.04 15.46
N VAL A 113 8.62 8.59 14.26
CA VAL A 113 9.38 9.71 13.71
C VAL A 113 9.24 10.94 14.61
N GLU A 114 8.01 11.30 15.00
CA GLU A 114 7.73 12.41 15.91
C GLU A 114 8.40 12.24 17.28
N ARG A 115 8.33 11.04 17.86
CA ARG A 115 8.99 10.72 19.14
C ARG A 115 10.52 10.76 19.07
N ALA A 116 11.08 10.48 17.89
CA ALA A 116 12.53 10.60 17.64
C ALA A 116 12.96 12.05 17.32
N GLY A 117 12.04 13.02 17.33
CA GLY A 117 12.32 14.41 16.96
C GLY A 117 12.46 14.67 15.47
N GLY A 118 12.09 13.68 14.63
CA GLY A 118 12.13 13.79 13.18
C GLY A 118 10.89 14.45 12.58
N THR A 119 10.88 14.57 11.27
CA THR A 119 9.81 15.19 10.49
C THR A 119 9.07 14.14 9.64
N PHE A 120 7.76 14.02 9.85
CA PHE A 120 6.89 13.16 9.04
C PHE A 120 5.89 14.00 8.24
N GLN A 121 5.93 13.92 6.91
CA GLN A 121 5.08 14.73 6.04
C GLN A 121 4.33 13.89 5.02
N LYS A 122 3.04 14.23 4.81
CA LYS A 122 2.19 13.62 3.79
C LYS A 122 2.12 14.52 2.56
N VAL A 123 2.54 13.99 1.42
CA VAL A 123 2.57 14.70 0.15
C VAL A 123 1.24 14.52 -0.57
N ASN A 124 0.68 15.60 -1.09
CA ASN A 124 -0.59 15.57 -1.80
C ASN A 124 -0.45 14.88 -3.17
N THR A 125 -0.93 13.64 -3.25
CA THR A 125 -0.82 12.76 -4.43
C THR A 125 -1.49 13.35 -5.67
N PHE A 126 -2.62 14.05 -5.51
CA PHE A 126 -3.39 14.60 -6.63
C PHE A 126 -2.71 15.80 -7.28
N LYS A 127 -2.01 16.60 -6.50
CA LYS A 127 -1.24 17.75 -6.98
C LYS A 127 0.14 17.33 -7.47
N MET A 128 0.83 16.50 -6.70
CA MET A 128 2.19 16.04 -6.97
C MET A 128 2.30 15.22 -8.25
N LYS A 129 1.40 14.23 -8.44
CA LYS A 129 1.38 13.29 -9.58
C LYS A 129 2.78 12.74 -9.91
N ALA A 130 3.52 12.31 -8.88
CA ALA A 130 4.93 11.90 -8.99
C ALA A 130 5.17 10.85 -10.09
N SER A 131 4.26 9.86 -10.23
CA SER A 131 4.37 8.82 -11.26
C SER A 131 4.24 9.32 -12.71
N GLN A 132 3.81 10.56 -12.92
CA GLN A 132 3.60 11.16 -14.24
C GLN A 132 4.63 12.24 -14.56
N TYR A 133 5.32 12.79 -13.57
CA TYR A 133 6.24 13.92 -13.74
C TYR A 133 7.61 13.47 -14.21
N ASN A 134 8.22 14.27 -15.07
CA ASN A 134 9.61 14.14 -15.48
C ASN A 134 10.34 15.45 -15.13
N HIS A 135 11.33 15.39 -14.24
CA HIS A 135 12.05 16.58 -13.75
C HIS A 135 13.04 17.15 -14.81
N LEU A 136 13.50 16.34 -15.77
CA LEU A 136 14.40 16.80 -16.83
C LEU A 136 13.65 17.66 -17.85
N THR A 137 12.46 17.22 -18.28
CA THR A 137 11.61 17.96 -19.23
C THR A 137 10.61 18.90 -18.55
N GLN A 138 10.42 18.75 -17.24
CA GLN A 138 9.43 19.48 -16.43
C GLN A 138 7.98 19.28 -16.89
N THR A 139 7.69 18.13 -17.48
CA THR A 139 6.37 17.80 -18.05
C THR A 139 5.68 16.67 -17.28
N TYR A 140 4.35 16.68 -17.36
CA TYR A 140 3.50 15.59 -16.84
C TYR A 140 2.99 14.75 -18.00
N THR A 141 3.31 13.45 -18.01
CA THR A 141 2.84 12.52 -19.02
C THR A 141 2.12 11.34 -18.37
N LYS A 142 0.84 11.15 -18.69
CA LYS A 142 0.07 10.00 -18.19
C LYS A 142 0.59 8.72 -18.82
N LYS A 143 0.96 7.75 -17.97
CA LYS A 143 1.52 6.45 -18.40
C LYS A 143 0.57 5.32 -18.06
N ALA A 144 0.55 4.27 -18.85
CA ALA A 144 -0.21 3.06 -18.53
C ALA A 144 0.28 2.45 -17.20
N LEU A 145 -0.62 1.87 -16.43
CA LEU A 145 -0.28 1.25 -15.14
C LEU A 145 0.66 0.04 -15.29
N SER A 146 0.62 -0.63 -16.43
CA SER A 146 1.51 -1.74 -16.78
C SER A 146 2.96 -1.28 -17.07
N LYS A 147 3.18 -0.02 -17.44
CA LYS A 147 4.51 0.50 -17.73
C LYS A 147 5.26 0.76 -16.42
N ARG A 148 6.14 -0.16 -16.03
CA ARG A 148 6.91 -0.12 -14.76
C ARG A 148 8.23 0.62 -14.87
N TRP A 149 8.72 0.83 -16.07
CA TRP A 149 9.99 1.50 -16.35
C TRP A 149 9.80 2.79 -17.14
N ASN A 150 10.57 3.79 -16.80
CA ASN A 150 10.67 5.06 -17.54
C ASN A 150 11.96 5.09 -18.33
N VAL A 151 11.90 5.46 -19.59
CA VAL A 151 13.08 5.88 -20.35
C VAL A 151 13.18 7.38 -20.19
N MET A 152 14.29 7.85 -19.65
CA MET A 152 14.55 9.26 -19.41
C MET A 152 15.16 9.91 -20.67
N PRO A 153 15.08 11.25 -20.83
CA PRO A 153 15.69 11.94 -21.98
C PRO A 153 17.21 11.75 -22.10
N ASP A 154 17.89 11.45 -21.00
CA ASP A 154 19.32 11.11 -20.98
C ASP A 154 19.62 9.63 -21.32
N GLY A 155 18.62 8.89 -21.83
CA GLY A 155 18.71 7.49 -22.23
C GLY A 155 18.62 6.49 -21.08
N LYS A 156 18.62 6.92 -19.83
CA LYS A 156 18.58 6.04 -18.66
C LYS A 156 17.23 5.38 -18.48
N ARG A 157 17.26 4.12 -18.06
CA ARG A 157 16.09 3.32 -17.79
C ARG A 157 15.87 3.24 -16.26
N ILE A 158 14.81 3.87 -15.75
CA ILE A 158 14.56 4.01 -14.32
C ILE A 158 13.22 3.38 -13.93
N GLN A 159 13.21 2.60 -12.87
CA GLN A 159 12.01 1.98 -12.32
C GLN A 159 11.07 3.08 -11.77
N ARG A 160 9.80 3.01 -12.15
CA ARG A 160 8.81 4.07 -11.95
C ARG A 160 8.57 4.42 -10.48
N ASP A 161 8.48 3.41 -9.62
CA ASP A 161 8.10 3.62 -8.22
C ASP A 161 9.30 4.19 -7.42
N LEU A 162 10.53 3.76 -7.74
CA LEU A 162 11.76 4.36 -7.20
C LEU A 162 11.94 5.81 -7.65
N TYR A 163 11.62 6.08 -8.92
CA TYR A 163 11.66 7.46 -9.42
C TYR A 163 10.60 8.35 -8.75
N SER A 164 9.40 7.82 -8.50
CA SER A 164 8.38 8.55 -7.76
C SER A 164 8.82 8.88 -6.33
N ALA A 165 9.50 7.93 -5.66
CA ALA A 165 10.07 8.15 -4.32
C ALA A 165 11.15 9.25 -4.33
N PHE A 166 12.03 9.26 -5.36
CA PHE A 166 13.01 10.33 -5.55
C PHE A 166 12.34 11.71 -5.71
N LEU A 167 11.27 11.81 -6.50
CA LEU A 167 10.54 13.05 -6.68
C LEU A 167 9.84 13.50 -5.39
N ILE A 168 9.29 12.57 -4.61
CA ILE A 168 8.66 12.83 -3.31
C ILE A 168 9.67 13.36 -2.31
N LYS A 169 10.86 12.76 -2.23
CA LYS A 169 11.96 13.26 -1.39
C LYS A 169 12.36 14.70 -1.73
N ASN A 170 12.29 15.05 -3.01
CA ASN A 170 12.64 16.38 -3.51
C ASN A 170 11.40 17.26 -3.77
N VAL A 171 10.35 17.12 -2.96
CA VAL A 171 9.15 17.94 -3.04
C VAL A 171 9.43 19.36 -2.55
N ASN A 172 8.67 20.33 -3.08
CA ASN A 172 8.74 21.72 -2.65
C ASN A 172 8.16 21.91 -1.22
N LYS A 173 8.40 23.06 -0.61
CA LYS A 173 7.92 23.38 0.75
C LYS A 173 6.39 23.26 0.91
N SER A 174 5.61 23.48 -0.16
CA SER A 174 4.15 23.36 -0.14
C SER A 174 3.65 21.91 -0.33
N LEU A 175 4.54 20.92 -0.48
CA LEU A 175 4.23 19.49 -0.66
C LEU A 175 3.31 19.17 -1.87
N THR A 176 3.38 19.99 -2.91
CA THR A 176 2.43 19.92 -4.04
C THR A 176 3.07 19.57 -5.38
N LYS A 177 4.35 19.82 -5.55
CA LYS A 177 5.09 19.52 -6.79
C LYS A 177 6.57 19.25 -6.52
N PRO A 178 7.27 18.54 -7.41
CA PRO A 178 8.72 18.36 -7.30
C PRO A 178 9.45 19.70 -7.42
N ASP A 179 10.49 19.88 -6.62
CA ASP A 179 11.37 21.03 -6.72
C ASP A 179 12.56 20.70 -7.61
N ASN A 180 12.58 21.25 -8.82
CA ASN A 180 13.65 21.00 -9.77
C ASN A 180 15.03 21.50 -9.33
N ARG A 181 15.09 22.54 -8.47
CA ARG A 181 16.35 23.02 -7.89
C ARG A 181 16.98 21.96 -6.99
N ARG A 182 16.15 21.13 -6.32
CA ARG A 182 16.59 19.98 -5.51
C ARG A 182 16.81 18.72 -6.36
N CYS A 183 15.93 18.47 -7.33
CA CYS A 183 16.00 17.27 -8.18
C CYS A 183 17.27 17.23 -9.04
N LYS A 184 17.62 18.32 -9.71
CA LYS A 184 18.76 18.38 -10.63
C LYS A 184 20.08 17.95 -9.99
N PRO A 185 20.54 18.55 -8.88
CA PRO A 185 21.81 18.16 -8.26
C PRO A 185 21.75 16.77 -7.60
N ALA A 186 20.59 16.30 -7.14
CA ALA A 186 20.42 15.02 -6.50
C ALA A 186 20.29 13.84 -7.49
N TYR A 187 19.98 14.11 -8.75
CA TYR A 187 19.69 13.07 -9.74
C TYR A 187 20.86 12.11 -10.03
N PRO A 188 22.12 12.55 -10.19
CA PRO A 188 23.23 11.62 -10.42
C PRO A 188 23.47 10.65 -9.28
N ALA A 189 23.35 11.13 -8.04
CA ALA A 189 23.45 10.28 -6.85
C ALA A 189 22.27 9.29 -6.76
N PHE A 190 21.05 9.75 -7.08
CA PHE A 190 19.89 8.87 -7.15
C PHE A 190 20.08 7.75 -8.18
N VAL A 191 20.58 8.03 -9.38
CA VAL A 191 20.81 7.00 -10.41
C VAL A 191 21.76 5.91 -9.90
N LYS A 192 22.86 6.28 -9.27
CA LYS A 192 23.80 5.30 -8.67
C LYS A 192 23.12 4.41 -7.62
N LEU A 193 22.31 5.02 -6.74
CA LEU A 193 21.55 4.27 -5.72
C LEU A 193 20.47 3.39 -6.34
N HIS A 194 19.77 3.89 -7.35
CA HIS A 194 18.76 3.15 -8.10
C HIS A 194 19.34 1.89 -8.72
N ASP A 195 20.48 2.01 -9.45
CA ASP A 195 21.08 0.89 -10.14
C ASP A 195 21.58 -0.18 -9.16
N LYS A 196 22.20 0.23 -8.06
CA LYS A 196 22.58 -0.65 -6.95
C LYS A 196 21.37 -1.36 -6.34
N GLU A 197 20.28 -0.65 -6.14
CA GLU A 197 19.06 -1.24 -5.56
C GLU A 197 18.36 -2.20 -6.54
N ILE A 198 18.34 -1.90 -7.83
CA ILE A 198 17.84 -2.81 -8.85
C ILE A 198 18.63 -4.10 -8.88
N GLU A 199 19.95 -4.02 -8.81
CA GLU A 199 20.83 -5.19 -8.77
C GLU A 199 20.55 -6.03 -7.52
N ARG A 200 20.45 -5.40 -6.34
CA ARG A 200 20.08 -6.08 -5.10
C ARG A 200 18.69 -6.75 -5.20
N LEU A 201 17.71 -6.08 -5.80
CA LEU A 201 16.36 -6.60 -5.94
C LEU A 201 16.26 -7.77 -6.94
N ARG A 202 17.14 -7.83 -7.94
CA ARG A 202 17.22 -8.96 -8.87
C ARG A 202 17.67 -10.26 -8.19
N SER A 203 18.47 -10.18 -7.15
CA SER A 203 18.90 -11.34 -6.35
C SER A 203 17.87 -11.79 -5.30
N MET A 204 16.81 -11.01 -5.09
CA MET A 204 15.79 -11.28 -4.08
C MET A 204 14.43 -11.59 -4.74
N PHE A 205 13.56 -12.28 -3.99
CA PHE A 205 12.17 -12.44 -4.44
C PHE A 205 11.46 -11.08 -4.42
N THR A 206 11.11 -10.58 -5.60
CA THR A 206 10.31 -9.36 -5.78
C THR A 206 8.95 -9.67 -6.38
N PRO A 207 7.88 -8.93 -5.99
CA PRO A 207 6.59 -9.09 -6.64
C PRO A 207 6.67 -8.75 -8.12
N SER A 208 6.06 -9.56 -8.99
CA SER A 208 5.97 -9.32 -10.44
C SER A 208 5.39 -7.93 -10.78
N SER A 209 4.61 -7.35 -9.87
CA SER A 209 4.06 -6.01 -10.01
C SER A 209 5.13 -4.89 -10.05
N MET A 210 6.34 -5.14 -9.61
CA MET A 210 7.45 -4.18 -9.69
C MET A 210 8.11 -4.14 -11.09
N GLY A 211 7.90 -5.17 -11.92
CA GLY A 211 8.48 -5.26 -13.24
C GLY A 211 10.01 -5.39 -13.25
N ILE A 212 10.56 -5.96 -12.17
CA ILE A 212 11.99 -6.29 -12.05
C ILE A 212 12.12 -7.77 -12.37
N GLU A 213 12.90 -8.07 -13.41
CA GLU A 213 13.22 -9.44 -13.82
C GLU A 213 14.32 -9.98 -12.91
N HIS A 214 14.16 -11.21 -12.45
CA HIS A 214 15.18 -11.89 -11.65
C HIS A 214 16.37 -12.24 -12.52
N ALA A 215 17.55 -12.26 -11.94
CA ALA A 215 18.70 -12.87 -12.57
C ALA A 215 18.43 -14.37 -12.73
N SER A 216 18.47 -14.86 -13.98
CA SER A 216 18.38 -16.28 -14.32
C SER A 216 19.59 -17.03 -13.83
#